data_6f04ba28612db0fd4c14c92ea74b3cca
#
_entry.id   6f04ba28612db0fd4c14c92ea74b3cca
#
_cell.length_a   1.000
_cell.length_b   1.000
_cell.length_c   1.000
_cell.angle_alpha   90.00
_cell.angle_beta   90.00
_cell.angle_gamma   90.00
#
_symmetry.space_group_name_H-M   'P 1'
#
loop_
_entity.id
_entity.type
_entity.pdbx_description
1 polymer ?
#
loop_
_entity_poly.entity_id
_entity_poly.type
_entity_poly.pdbx_seq_one_letter_code
_entity_poly.pdbx_strand_id
1 'polypeptide(L)'
;MEILPASLRDLGSLRRVEQACFLKDAWPLLDLIAVLTWPDVIRLKAIEDGLMVGFLAGDPRSSEHMAWISTIGVLPEYQRRGIGRALLRECEKRLPQPCLRLCVRISNEPAIHLYQQEGYLSVDTWREYYNDKESALVMEKTR
;
A
#
# COMPACT_ATOMS: atom_id res chain seq x y z
N MET A 1 1.55 17.22 -8.23
CA MET A 1 1.75 15.87 -7.66
C MET A 1 1.89 14.88 -8.80
N GLU A 2 2.90 14.01 -8.74
CA GLU A 2 3.16 13.02 -9.76
C GLU A 2 3.17 11.62 -9.17
N ILE A 3 2.62 10.64 -9.89
CA ILE A 3 2.71 9.21 -9.56
C ILE A 3 3.67 8.58 -10.57
N LEU A 4 4.79 8.05 -10.07
CA LEU A 4 5.86 7.51 -10.89
C LEU A 4 6.26 6.11 -10.41
N PRO A 5 6.84 5.27 -11.28
CA PRO A 5 7.43 4.02 -10.84
C PRO A 5 8.60 4.27 -9.89
N ALA A 6 8.70 3.48 -8.84
CA ALA A 6 9.81 3.53 -7.90
C ALA A 6 10.89 2.52 -8.27
N SER A 7 12.12 2.75 -7.83
CA SER A 7 13.27 1.88 -8.08
C SER A 7 14.16 1.81 -6.85
N LEU A 8 15.23 1.01 -6.92
CA LEU A 8 16.19 0.88 -5.82
C LEU A 8 16.80 2.23 -5.40
N ARG A 9 16.88 3.20 -6.32
CA ARG A 9 17.33 4.56 -6.01
C ARG A 9 16.47 5.26 -4.96
N ASP A 10 15.23 4.81 -4.80
CA ASP A 10 14.26 5.39 -3.87
C ASP A 10 14.32 4.77 -2.47
N LEU A 11 15.29 3.87 -2.20
CA LEU A 11 15.34 3.12 -0.93
C LEU A 11 15.34 4.04 0.30
N GLY A 12 16.17 5.08 0.30
CA GLY A 12 16.22 6.01 1.43
C GLY A 12 14.91 6.75 1.65
N SER A 13 14.29 7.21 0.56
CA SER A 13 13.00 7.90 0.62
C SER A 13 11.88 6.95 1.05
N LEU A 14 11.88 5.72 0.55
CA LEU A 14 10.91 4.71 0.94
C LEU A 14 11.03 4.40 2.43
N ARG A 15 12.25 4.21 2.92
CA ARG A 15 12.48 3.94 4.35
C ARG A 15 11.91 5.05 5.22
N ARG A 16 12.10 6.30 4.82
CA ARG A 16 11.55 7.46 5.53
C ARG A 16 10.02 7.43 5.55
N VAL A 17 9.39 7.15 4.42
CA VAL A 17 7.92 7.06 4.33
C VAL A 17 7.41 5.90 5.20
N GLU A 18 8.02 4.72 5.12
CA GLU A 18 7.65 3.57 5.92
C GLU A 18 7.73 3.86 7.42
N GLN A 19 8.82 4.46 7.86
CA GLN A 19 9.00 4.77 9.28
C GLN A 19 8.00 5.81 9.78
N ALA A 20 7.65 6.77 8.94
CA ALA A 20 6.68 7.81 9.30
C ALA A 20 5.24 7.30 9.32
N CYS A 21 4.89 6.36 8.41
CA CYS A 21 3.53 5.85 8.26
C CYS A 21 3.25 4.65 9.17
N PHE A 22 4.25 3.81 9.43
CA PHE A 22 4.09 2.53 10.09
C PHE A 22 5.05 2.39 11.27
N LEU A 23 4.88 3.22 12.29
CA LEU A 23 5.78 3.28 13.44
C LEU A 23 6.01 1.92 14.10
N LYS A 24 4.96 1.07 14.14
CA LYS A 24 5.01 -0.27 14.77
C LYS A 24 5.33 -1.38 13.77
N ASP A 25 5.04 -1.17 12.50
CA ASP A 25 5.06 -2.20 11.48
C ASP A 25 5.98 -1.87 10.30
N ALA A 26 6.85 -0.87 10.45
CA ALA A 26 7.79 -0.51 9.38
C ALA A 26 8.61 -1.73 8.97
N TRP A 27 8.69 -1.98 7.66
CA TRP A 27 9.37 -3.15 7.14
C TRP A 27 10.88 -3.06 7.35
N PRO A 28 11.53 -4.20 7.65
CA PRO A 28 12.99 -4.27 7.69
C PRO A 28 13.62 -3.83 6.36
N LEU A 29 14.85 -3.34 6.42
CA LEU A 29 15.55 -2.84 5.23
C LEU A 29 15.61 -3.86 4.10
N LEU A 30 15.83 -5.15 4.41
CA LEU A 30 15.87 -6.20 3.40
C LEU A 30 14.54 -6.37 2.68
N ASP A 31 13.42 -6.20 3.38
CA ASP A 31 12.09 -6.28 2.77
C ASP A 31 11.83 -5.09 1.85
N LEU A 32 12.31 -3.90 2.20
CA LEU A 32 12.21 -2.73 1.34
C LEU A 32 13.05 -2.90 0.07
N ILE A 33 14.24 -3.47 0.19
CA ILE A 33 15.07 -3.80 -0.99
C ILE A 33 14.33 -4.80 -1.87
N ALA A 34 13.75 -5.84 -1.29
CA ALA A 34 13.01 -6.85 -2.03
C ALA A 34 11.83 -6.23 -2.81
N VAL A 35 11.03 -5.38 -2.17
CA VAL A 35 9.87 -4.78 -2.83
C VAL A 35 10.29 -3.86 -3.98
N LEU A 36 11.45 -3.24 -3.89
CA LEU A 36 11.97 -2.37 -4.95
C LEU A 36 12.64 -3.12 -6.10
N THR A 37 12.98 -4.41 -5.92
CA THR A 37 13.78 -5.16 -6.89
C THR A 37 13.12 -6.42 -7.43
N TRP A 38 12.11 -6.97 -6.77
CA TRP A 38 11.45 -8.20 -7.24
C TRP A 38 10.75 -7.97 -8.57
N PRO A 39 10.86 -8.94 -9.51
CA PRO A 39 10.15 -8.84 -10.79
C PRO A 39 8.64 -8.79 -10.59
N ASP A 40 7.96 -8.12 -11.51
CA ASP A 40 6.49 -8.07 -11.62
C ASP A 40 5.77 -7.31 -10.50
N VAL A 41 6.45 -6.91 -9.44
CA VAL A 41 5.84 -6.07 -8.40
C VAL A 41 5.56 -4.69 -8.98
N ILE A 42 4.33 -4.23 -8.82
CA ILE A 42 3.97 -2.84 -9.12
C ILE A 42 4.45 -1.99 -7.96
N ARG A 43 5.32 -1.03 -8.23
CA ARG A 43 5.84 -0.12 -7.22
C ARG A 43 5.72 1.31 -7.69
N LEU A 44 4.95 2.08 -6.93
CA LEU A 44 4.60 3.45 -7.28
C LEU A 44 5.00 4.39 -6.16
N LYS A 45 5.53 5.55 -6.52
CA LYS A 45 5.81 6.64 -5.60
C LYS A 45 5.00 7.86 -5.96
N ALA A 46 4.56 8.60 -4.95
CA ALA A 46 3.94 9.90 -5.14
C ALA A 46 4.98 10.98 -4.79
N ILE A 47 5.17 11.90 -5.71
CA ILE A 47 6.12 13.01 -5.57
C ILE A 47 5.34 14.32 -5.48
N GLU A 48 5.63 15.10 -4.45
CA GLU A 48 5.10 16.45 -4.26
C GLU A 48 6.25 17.35 -3.84
N ASP A 49 6.42 18.50 -4.50
CA ASP A 49 7.51 19.43 -4.22
C ASP A 49 8.90 18.77 -4.25
N GLY A 50 9.10 17.82 -5.18
CA GLY A 50 10.37 17.10 -5.31
C GLY A 50 10.64 16.06 -4.24
N LEU A 51 9.67 15.75 -3.39
CA LEU A 51 9.79 14.84 -2.25
C LEU A 51 8.88 13.63 -2.42
N MET A 52 9.37 12.44 -2.07
CA MET A 52 8.47 11.28 -1.98
C MET A 52 7.58 11.45 -0.75
N VAL A 53 6.27 11.57 -0.99
CA VAL A 53 5.27 11.76 0.05
C VAL A 53 4.36 10.55 0.21
N GLY A 54 4.43 9.58 -0.69
CA GLY A 54 3.65 8.35 -0.62
C GLY A 54 4.27 7.24 -1.43
N PHE A 55 3.88 6.00 -1.10
CA PHE A 55 4.36 4.80 -1.77
C PHE A 55 3.28 3.72 -1.75
N LEU A 56 3.24 2.92 -2.81
CA LEU A 56 2.38 1.75 -2.89
C LEU A 56 3.11 0.62 -3.60
N ALA A 57 2.95 -0.61 -3.08
CA ALA A 57 3.41 -1.81 -3.75
C ALA A 57 2.24 -2.78 -3.94
N GLY A 58 2.11 -3.31 -5.15
CA GLY A 58 1.12 -4.33 -5.52
C GLY A 58 1.81 -5.58 -6.01
N ASP A 59 1.36 -6.75 -5.52
CA ASP A 59 1.93 -8.05 -5.87
C ASP A 59 0.94 -8.86 -6.71
N PRO A 60 1.22 -9.04 -8.02
CA PRO A 60 0.35 -9.81 -8.90
C PRO A 60 0.60 -11.32 -8.85
N ARG A 61 1.59 -11.79 -8.06
CA ARG A 61 2.04 -13.18 -8.11
C ARG A 61 1.24 -14.13 -7.24
N SER A 62 0.28 -13.64 -6.46
CA SER A 62 -0.46 -14.50 -5.52
C SER A 62 -1.34 -15.51 -6.23
N SER A 63 -1.97 -15.16 -7.36
CA SER A 63 -2.72 -16.08 -8.22
C SER A 63 -3.11 -15.39 -9.53
N GLU A 64 -3.67 -16.16 -10.47
CA GLU A 64 -4.18 -15.63 -11.74
C GLU A 64 -5.38 -14.69 -11.55
N HIS A 65 -6.13 -14.87 -10.47
CA HIS A 65 -7.37 -14.15 -10.23
C HIS A 65 -7.26 -13.10 -9.14
N MET A 66 -6.18 -13.11 -8.38
CA MET A 66 -6.04 -12.27 -7.20
C MET A 66 -4.67 -11.62 -7.14
N ALA A 67 -4.64 -10.34 -6.83
CA ALA A 67 -3.43 -9.62 -6.50
C ALA A 67 -3.58 -8.98 -5.13
N TRP A 68 -2.46 -8.75 -4.44
CA TRP A 68 -2.42 -8.11 -3.14
C TRP A 68 -1.78 -6.75 -3.24
N ILE A 69 -2.38 -5.77 -2.60
CA ILE A 69 -1.73 -4.51 -2.32
C ILE A 69 -0.96 -4.72 -1.02
N SER A 70 0.37 -4.83 -1.16
CA SER A 70 1.25 -5.24 -0.06
C SER A 70 1.49 -4.13 0.94
N THR A 71 1.58 -2.90 0.46
CA THR A 71 1.73 -1.72 1.31
C THR A 71 1.21 -0.48 0.58
N ILE A 72 0.69 0.45 1.34
CA ILE A 72 0.31 1.78 0.86
C ILE A 72 0.46 2.74 2.04
N GLY A 73 1.16 3.84 1.82
CA GLY A 73 1.36 4.84 2.86
C GLY A 73 1.54 6.23 2.27
N VAL A 74 1.06 7.23 2.99
CA VAL A 74 1.22 8.64 2.67
C VAL A 74 1.70 9.33 3.93
N LEU A 75 2.72 10.19 3.81
CA LEU A 75 3.24 10.95 4.94
C LEU A 75 2.11 11.69 5.66
N PRO A 76 2.10 11.73 6.99
CA PRO A 76 1.00 12.34 7.74
C PRO A 76 0.66 13.77 7.30
N GLU A 77 1.67 14.59 6.97
CA GLU A 77 1.47 15.98 6.54
C GLU A 77 0.79 16.11 5.18
N TYR A 78 0.79 15.03 4.41
CA TYR A 78 0.24 15.00 3.05
C TYR A 78 -1.03 14.18 2.93
N GLN A 79 -1.55 13.65 4.03
CA GLN A 79 -2.81 12.92 4.05
C GLN A 79 -4.01 13.83 3.78
N ARG A 80 -5.13 13.24 3.38
CA ARG A 80 -6.38 13.93 3.05
C ARG A 80 -6.29 14.86 1.83
N ARG A 81 -5.33 14.61 0.95
CA ARG A 81 -5.16 15.36 -0.31
C ARG A 81 -5.44 14.50 -1.54
N GLY A 82 -5.96 13.28 -1.36
CA GLY A 82 -6.24 12.36 -2.45
C GLY A 82 -5.03 11.60 -2.98
N ILE A 83 -3.87 11.66 -2.32
CA ILE A 83 -2.65 10.99 -2.78
C ILE A 83 -2.79 9.47 -2.67
N GLY A 84 -3.28 8.96 -1.54
CA GLY A 84 -3.52 7.52 -1.35
C GLY A 84 -4.50 6.98 -2.38
N ARG A 85 -5.57 7.72 -2.66
CA ARG A 85 -6.54 7.35 -3.70
C ARG A 85 -5.91 7.32 -5.08
N ALA A 86 -5.08 8.30 -5.41
CA ALA A 86 -4.40 8.35 -6.70
C ALA A 86 -3.43 7.17 -6.86
N LEU A 87 -2.66 6.84 -5.82
CA LEU A 87 -1.77 5.66 -5.83
C LEU A 87 -2.58 4.39 -6.04
N LEU A 88 -3.67 4.23 -5.31
CA LEU A 88 -4.52 3.04 -5.38
C LEU A 88 -5.11 2.86 -6.79
N ARG A 89 -5.65 3.91 -7.35
CA ARG A 89 -6.24 3.87 -8.69
C ARG A 89 -5.20 3.59 -9.78
N GLU A 90 -4.02 4.15 -9.66
CA GLU A 90 -2.95 3.87 -10.62
C GLU A 90 -2.48 2.42 -10.53
N CYS A 91 -2.37 1.88 -9.32
CA CYS A 91 -2.05 0.47 -9.12
C CYS A 91 -3.12 -0.44 -9.74
N GLU A 92 -4.38 -0.12 -9.54
CA GLU A 92 -5.49 -0.89 -10.10
C GLU A 92 -5.46 -0.94 -11.63
N LYS A 93 -5.02 0.13 -12.27
CA LYS A 93 -4.86 0.15 -13.72
C LYS A 93 -3.77 -0.78 -14.21
N ARG A 94 -2.75 -1.01 -13.40
CA ARG A 94 -1.57 -1.80 -13.76
C ARG A 94 -1.69 -3.26 -13.39
N LEU A 95 -2.61 -3.62 -12.50
CA LEU A 95 -2.84 -5.00 -12.08
C LEU A 95 -3.99 -5.59 -12.91
N PRO A 96 -3.74 -6.69 -13.65
CA PRO A 96 -4.78 -7.26 -14.50
C PRO A 96 -5.80 -8.13 -13.76
N GLN A 97 -5.51 -8.53 -12.52
CA GLN A 97 -6.37 -9.46 -11.79
C GLN A 97 -7.75 -8.84 -11.51
N PRO A 98 -8.82 -9.65 -11.62
CA PRO A 98 -10.16 -9.16 -11.32
C PRO A 98 -10.43 -8.98 -9.84
N CYS A 99 -9.63 -9.57 -8.96
CA CYS A 99 -9.79 -9.50 -7.53
C CYS A 99 -8.55 -8.89 -6.88
N LEU A 100 -8.74 -7.86 -6.07
CA LEU A 100 -7.67 -7.18 -5.34
C LEU A 100 -7.96 -7.26 -3.85
N ARG A 101 -6.94 -7.55 -3.05
CA ARG A 101 -7.04 -7.62 -1.60
C ARG A 101 -5.97 -6.76 -0.93
N LEU A 102 -6.28 -6.32 0.28
CA LEU A 102 -5.34 -5.64 1.16
C LEU A 102 -5.70 -5.94 2.61
N CYS A 103 -4.73 -5.70 3.50
CA CYS A 103 -4.93 -5.76 4.93
C CYS A 103 -4.79 -4.38 5.54
N VAL A 104 -5.61 -4.07 6.54
CA VAL A 104 -5.57 -2.81 7.26
C VAL A 104 -5.87 -3.07 8.73
N ARG A 105 -5.21 -2.32 9.64
CA ARG A 105 -5.54 -2.41 11.06
C ARG A 105 -7.00 -2.04 11.28
N ILE A 106 -7.70 -2.80 12.11
CA ILE A 106 -9.12 -2.55 12.37
C ILE A 106 -9.38 -1.17 13.00
N SER A 107 -8.38 -0.59 13.65
CA SER A 107 -8.49 0.75 14.23
C SER A 107 -8.20 1.88 13.24
N ASN A 108 -7.72 1.56 12.05
CA ASN A 108 -7.35 2.57 11.06
C ASN A 108 -8.58 3.02 10.26
N GLU A 109 -9.46 3.75 10.91
CA GLU A 109 -10.72 4.20 10.31
C GLU A 109 -10.55 5.05 9.04
N PRO A 110 -9.62 6.00 8.96
CA PRO A 110 -9.45 6.77 7.73
C PRO A 110 -9.08 5.92 6.52
N ALA A 111 -8.19 4.93 6.71
CA ALA A 111 -7.81 4.03 5.63
C ALA A 111 -8.98 3.13 5.21
N ILE A 112 -9.68 2.55 6.18
CA ILE A 112 -10.86 1.70 5.91
C ILE A 112 -11.88 2.50 5.11
N HIS A 113 -12.14 3.74 5.50
CA HIS A 113 -13.09 4.61 4.81
C HIS A 113 -12.67 4.88 3.36
N LEU A 114 -11.39 5.16 3.13
CA LEU A 114 -10.86 5.34 1.78
C LEU A 114 -11.09 4.08 0.93
N TYR A 115 -10.76 2.91 1.47
CA TYR A 115 -10.92 1.66 0.73
C TYR A 115 -12.37 1.35 0.44
N GLN A 116 -13.27 1.61 1.39
CA GLN A 116 -14.72 1.46 1.15
C GLN A 116 -15.20 2.36 0.03
N GLN A 117 -14.76 3.61 0.02
CA GLN A 117 -15.12 4.56 -1.05
C GLN A 117 -14.61 4.11 -2.41
N GLU A 118 -13.50 3.39 -2.45
CA GLU A 118 -12.92 2.87 -3.69
C GLU A 118 -13.43 1.50 -4.08
N GLY A 119 -14.45 0.98 -3.37
CA GLY A 119 -15.14 -0.25 -3.73
C GLY A 119 -14.65 -1.51 -3.03
N TYR A 120 -13.80 -1.39 -2.01
CA TYR A 120 -13.34 -2.53 -1.22
C TYR A 120 -14.35 -2.85 -0.12
N LEU A 121 -14.58 -4.14 0.09
CA LEU A 121 -15.48 -4.66 1.13
C LEU A 121 -14.71 -5.55 2.07
N SER A 122 -15.11 -5.55 3.33
CA SER A 122 -14.52 -6.45 4.34
C SER A 122 -14.94 -7.89 4.03
N VAL A 123 -13.96 -8.79 3.94
CA VAL A 123 -14.21 -10.21 3.64
C VAL A 123 -13.70 -11.13 4.73
N ASP A 124 -12.78 -10.68 5.59
CA ASP A 124 -12.20 -11.50 6.65
C ASP A 124 -11.60 -10.61 7.74
N THR A 125 -11.36 -11.22 8.89
CA THR A 125 -10.61 -10.59 9.99
C THR A 125 -9.56 -11.57 10.44
N TRP A 126 -8.29 -11.17 10.38
CA TRP A 126 -7.17 -11.97 10.87
C TRP A 126 -6.80 -11.51 12.27
N ARG A 127 -7.17 -12.32 13.27
CA ARG A 127 -6.97 -11.98 14.66
C ARG A 127 -5.48 -11.97 15.02
N GLU A 128 -5.11 -11.02 15.87
CA GLU A 128 -3.74 -10.90 16.40
C GLU A 128 -2.68 -10.91 15.30
N TYR A 129 -2.99 -10.30 14.16
CA TYR A 129 -2.13 -10.34 12.97
C TYR A 129 -0.85 -9.51 13.13
N TYR A 130 -0.97 -8.32 13.73
CA TYR A 130 0.16 -7.41 13.90
C TYR A 130 0.95 -7.74 15.17
N ASN A 131 2.19 -7.25 15.27
CA ASN A 131 3.07 -7.56 16.40
C ASN A 131 2.51 -7.12 17.75
N ASP A 132 1.68 -6.09 17.79
CA ASP A 132 1.01 -5.62 19.00
C ASP A 132 -0.34 -6.33 19.25
N LYS A 133 -0.60 -7.40 18.49
CA LYS A 133 -1.82 -8.24 18.56
C LYS A 133 -3.09 -7.56 18.08
N GLU A 134 -3.02 -6.40 17.47
CA GLU A 134 -4.18 -5.84 16.79
C GLU A 134 -4.56 -6.72 15.60
N SER A 135 -5.87 -6.88 15.36
CA SER A 135 -6.37 -7.66 14.24
C SER A 135 -6.26 -6.88 12.93
N ALA A 136 -6.13 -7.60 11.84
CA ALA A 136 -6.19 -7.04 10.50
C ALA A 136 -7.55 -7.30 9.88
N LEU A 137 -8.12 -6.26 9.27
CA LEU A 137 -9.28 -6.39 8.41
C LEU A 137 -8.78 -6.67 7.00
N VAL A 138 -9.26 -7.76 6.40
CA VAL A 138 -8.97 -8.09 5.00
C VAL A 138 -10.08 -7.50 4.15
N MET A 139 -9.72 -6.66 3.19
CA MET A 139 -10.67 -6.02 2.30
C MET A 139 -10.40 -6.43 0.86
N GLU A 140 -11.47 -6.53 0.08
CA GLU A 140 -11.42 -7.07 -1.27
C GLU A 140 -12.25 -6.21 -2.22
N LYS A 141 -11.73 -6.03 -3.43
CA LYS A 141 -12.45 -5.42 -4.53
C LYS A 141 -12.47 -6.38 -5.70
N THR A 142 -13.65 -6.68 -6.20
CA THR A 142 -13.86 -7.46 -7.42
C THR A 142 -14.31 -6.52 -8.53
N ARG A 143 -13.69 -6.67 -9.71
CA ARG A 143 -13.94 -5.76 -10.83
C ARG A 143 -13.99 -6.49 -12.19
#